data_4da2e3364d2a7baf00679fb55ffd95a3
#
_entry.id   4da2e3364d2a7baf00679fb55ffd95a3
#
_cell.length_a   1.000
_cell.length_b   1.000
_cell.length_c   1.000
_cell.angle_alpha   90.00
_cell.angle_beta   90.00
_cell.angle_gamma   90.00
#
_symmetry.space_group_name_H-M   'P 1'
#
loop_
_entity.id
_entity.type
_entity.pdbx_description
1 polymer ?
#
loop_
_entity_poly.entity_id
_entity_poly.type
_entity_poly.pdbx_seq_one_letter_code
_entity_poly.pdbx_strand_id
1 'polypeptide(L)'
;MERLTYRDKDGFPMMKKRDGFKQGGVERLAAYEDTGRTTEEVTALGNLFDYVLEESKTLTGQLALLNRIRDLARADKDGRLVVLPCKVGQRVFALLNTEKHISECEVKQIGLGNEIGFACIEPIGARGREYGVLLKGFGKTVFLTREEAERALEAIKDN
;
A
#
# COMPACT_ATOMS: atom_id res chain seq x y z
N MET A 1 8.32 -20.98 -19.83
CA MET A 1 8.38 -22.38 -19.36
C MET A 1 7.03 -23.02 -19.62
N GLU A 2 6.98 -24.21 -20.25
CA GLU A 2 5.69 -24.84 -20.55
C GLU A 2 5.03 -25.36 -19.27
N ARG A 3 3.73 -25.08 -19.10
CA ARG A 3 2.97 -25.53 -17.93
C ARG A 3 2.71 -27.04 -18.00
N LEU A 4 3.05 -27.77 -16.97
CA LEU A 4 2.87 -29.22 -16.87
C LEU A 4 1.45 -29.63 -16.45
N THR A 5 0.70 -28.69 -15.89
CA THR A 5 -0.66 -28.89 -15.43
C THR A 5 -1.65 -28.10 -16.28
N TYR A 6 -2.91 -28.55 -16.28
CA TYR A 6 -4.05 -27.79 -16.79
C TYR A 6 -5.20 -27.93 -15.80
N ARG A 7 -6.22 -27.12 -15.91
CA ARG A 7 -7.48 -27.33 -15.17
C ARG A 7 -8.48 -28.00 -16.09
N ASP A 8 -9.17 -29.01 -15.56
CA ASP A 8 -10.28 -29.63 -16.28
C ASP A 8 -11.52 -28.71 -16.31
N LYS A 9 -12.61 -29.18 -16.91
CA LYS A 9 -13.87 -28.44 -17.03
C LYS A 9 -14.51 -28.02 -15.68
N ASP A 10 -14.18 -28.77 -14.61
CA ASP A 10 -14.69 -28.56 -13.26
C ASP A 10 -13.69 -27.75 -12.40
N GLY A 11 -12.58 -27.29 -13.00
CA GLY A 11 -11.56 -26.45 -12.36
C GLY A 11 -10.48 -27.24 -11.60
N PHE A 12 -10.50 -28.56 -11.60
CA PHE A 12 -9.50 -29.37 -10.90
C PHE A 12 -8.16 -29.35 -11.62
N PRO A 13 -7.04 -29.26 -10.88
CA PRO A 13 -5.71 -29.32 -11.48
C PRO A 13 -5.39 -30.72 -11.97
N MET A 14 -5.08 -30.85 -13.24
CA MET A 14 -4.75 -32.10 -13.92
C MET A 14 -3.35 -32.02 -14.51
N MET A 15 -2.67 -33.15 -14.61
CA MET A 15 -1.35 -33.20 -15.25
C MET A 15 -1.49 -33.62 -16.74
N LYS A 16 -0.72 -32.94 -17.61
CA LYS A 16 -0.63 -33.32 -19.02
C LYS A 16 0.06 -34.68 -19.17
N LYS A 17 -0.53 -35.60 -19.91
CA LYS A 17 0.12 -36.88 -20.24
C LYS A 17 1.14 -36.67 -21.34
N ARG A 18 2.41 -36.90 -21.04
CA ARG A 18 3.53 -36.95 -22.02
C ARG A 18 4.50 -38.06 -21.64
N ASP A 19 5.15 -38.69 -22.62
CA ASP A 19 6.21 -39.67 -22.36
C ASP A 19 7.37 -39.01 -21.59
N GLY A 20 7.84 -39.67 -20.54
CA GLY A 20 8.86 -39.13 -19.63
C GLY A 20 8.37 -38.06 -18.62
N PHE A 21 7.09 -37.75 -18.64
CA PHE A 21 6.50 -36.66 -17.91
C PHE A 21 6.53 -36.80 -16.39
N LYS A 22 6.34 -38.01 -15.88
CA LYS A 22 6.28 -38.28 -14.43
C LYS A 22 7.55 -37.80 -13.73
N GLN A 23 8.72 -38.05 -14.30
CA GLN A 23 10.02 -37.67 -13.75
C GLN A 23 10.13 -36.12 -13.71
N GLY A 24 9.96 -35.42 -14.83
CA GLY A 24 10.07 -33.99 -14.89
C GLY A 24 9.02 -33.21 -14.07
N GLY A 25 7.83 -33.81 -13.88
CA GLY A 25 6.80 -33.25 -13.00
C GLY A 25 7.18 -33.37 -11.53
N VAL A 26 7.69 -34.53 -11.12
CA VAL A 26 8.16 -34.79 -9.76
C VAL A 26 9.37 -33.92 -9.42
N GLU A 27 10.34 -33.81 -10.32
CA GLU A 27 11.53 -32.97 -10.14
C GLU A 27 11.16 -31.50 -9.93
N ARG A 28 10.20 -30.98 -10.71
CA ARG A 28 9.72 -29.58 -10.55
C ARG A 28 8.95 -29.38 -9.27
N LEU A 29 8.13 -30.36 -8.85
CA LEU A 29 7.40 -30.30 -7.60
C LEU A 29 8.38 -30.33 -6.42
N ALA A 30 9.36 -31.25 -6.45
CA ALA A 30 10.41 -31.31 -5.45
C ALA A 30 11.19 -30.01 -5.37
N ALA A 31 11.62 -29.46 -6.50
CA ALA A 31 12.30 -28.16 -6.52
C ALA A 31 11.45 -27.01 -5.98
N TYR A 32 10.13 -27.07 -6.13
CA TYR A 32 9.24 -26.11 -5.50
C TYR A 32 9.13 -26.32 -3.99
N GLU A 33 8.96 -27.57 -3.56
CA GLU A 33 8.87 -27.93 -2.14
C GLU A 33 10.18 -27.63 -1.38
N ASP A 34 11.31 -27.81 -2.03
CA ASP A 34 12.66 -27.47 -1.49
C ASP A 34 12.81 -25.96 -1.21
N THR A 35 11.99 -25.11 -1.81
CA THR A 35 11.99 -23.66 -1.46
C THR A 35 11.41 -23.39 -0.08
N GLY A 36 10.68 -24.33 0.51
CA GLY A 36 9.95 -24.17 1.76
C GLY A 36 8.87 -23.08 1.73
N ARG A 37 8.45 -22.64 0.55
CA ARG A 37 7.49 -21.52 0.36
C ARG A 37 6.10 -22.02 0.08
N THR A 38 5.11 -21.34 0.61
CA THR A 38 3.69 -21.58 0.27
C THR A 38 3.35 -21.02 -1.11
N THR A 39 2.20 -21.44 -1.66
CA THR A 39 1.68 -20.93 -2.94
C THR A 39 1.39 -19.44 -2.87
N GLU A 40 0.94 -18.94 -1.71
CA GLU A 40 0.67 -17.53 -1.43
C GLU A 40 1.96 -16.72 -1.46
N GLU A 41 3.02 -17.22 -0.83
CA GLU A 41 4.35 -16.58 -0.84
C GLU A 41 4.94 -16.51 -2.25
N VAL A 42 4.81 -17.58 -3.04
CA VAL A 42 5.26 -17.60 -4.44
C VAL A 42 4.46 -16.62 -5.29
N THR A 43 3.15 -16.53 -5.08
CA THR A 43 2.28 -15.58 -5.77
C THR A 43 2.65 -14.13 -5.39
N ALA A 44 2.87 -13.86 -4.11
CA ALA A 44 3.29 -12.54 -3.65
C ALA A 44 4.64 -12.12 -4.25
N LEU A 45 5.61 -13.05 -4.34
CA LEU A 45 6.89 -12.80 -5.00
C LEU A 45 6.72 -12.54 -6.50
N GLY A 46 5.82 -13.27 -7.18
CA GLY A 46 5.48 -13.04 -8.57
C GLY A 46 4.94 -11.62 -8.79
N ASN A 47 3.96 -11.21 -8.00
CA ASN A 47 3.36 -9.87 -8.07
C ASN A 47 4.40 -8.76 -7.80
N LEU A 48 5.29 -8.96 -6.83
CA LEU A 48 6.38 -8.02 -6.56
C LEU A 48 7.34 -7.92 -7.75
N PHE A 49 7.65 -9.05 -8.38
CA PHE A 49 8.54 -9.08 -9.53
C PHE A 49 7.91 -8.38 -10.74
N ASP A 50 6.62 -8.64 -11.01
CA ASP A 50 5.86 -7.98 -12.08
C ASP A 50 5.81 -6.46 -11.84
N TYR A 51 5.55 -6.01 -10.61
CA TYR A 51 5.62 -4.60 -10.24
C TYR A 51 6.99 -3.98 -10.55
N VAL A 52 8.10 -4.65 -10.18
CA VAL A 52 9.46 -4.17 -10.46
C VAL A 52 9.73 -4.09 -11.96
N LEU A 53 9.20 -5.03 -12.75
CA LEU A 53 9.33 -5.03 -14.21
C LEU A 53 8.53 -3.89 -14.88
N GLU A 54 7.33 -3.61 -14.37
CA GLU A 54 6.47 -2.53 -14.89
C GLU A 54 7.05 -1.15 -14.57
N GLU A 55 7.51 -0.93 -13.32
CA GLU A 55 8.04 0.36 -12.86
C GLU A 55 9.42 0.68 -13.44
N SER A 56 10.15 -0.32 -13.96
CA SER A 56 11.45 -0.09 -14.54
C SER A 56 11.71 -0.90 -15.80
N LYS A 57 11.94 -0.18 -16.90
CA LYS A 57 12.23 -0.75 -18.22
C LYS A 57 13.68 -1.20 -18.40
N THR A 58 14.56 -0.94 -17.45
CA THR A 58 15.99 -1.28 -17.52
C THR A 58 16.41 -2.16 -16.36
N LEU A 59 17.35 -3.09 -16.62
CA LEU A 59 17.90 -3.95 -15.58
C LEU A 59 18.50 -3.14 -14.40
N THR A 60 19.19 -2.05 -14.70
CA THR A 60 19.77 -1.16 -13.68
C THR A 60 18.68 -0.54 -12.82
N GLY A 61 17.57 -0.10 -13.41
CA GLY A 61 16.42 0.44 -12.66
C GLY A 61 15.73 -0.61 -11.81
N GLN A 62 15.57 -1.84 -12.31
CA GLN A 62 15.01 -2.96 -11.56
C GLN A 62 15.85 -3.29 -10.33
N LEU A 63 17.18 -3.35 -10.48
CA LEU A 63 18.09 -3.55 -9.36
C LEU A 63 18.06 -2.39 -8.36
N ALA A 64 17.95 -1.14 -8.83
CA ALA A 64 17.82 0.03 -7.96
C ALA A 64 16.52 -0.03 -7.15
N LEU A 65 15.40 -0.40 -7.76
CA LEU A 65 14.11 -0.54 -7.09
C LEU A 65 14.13 -1.67 -6.05
N LEU A 66 14.69 -2.84 -6.38
CA LEU A 66 14.85 -3.94 -5.42
C LEU A 66 15.73 -3.55 -4.22
N ASN A 67 16.82 -2.84 -4.46
CA ASN A 67 17.66 -2.30 -3.39
C ASN A 67 16.88 -1.32 -2.51
N ARG A 68 16.08 -0.44 -3.11
CA ARG A 68 15.21 0.51 -2.39
C ARG A 68 14.20 -0.21 -1.50
N ILE A 69 13.53 -1.24 -2.02
CA ILE A 69 12.57 -2.07 -1.25
C ILE A 69 13.28 -2.70 -0.05
N ARG A 70 14.48 -3.27 -0.25
CA ARG A 70 15.28 -3.88 0.82
C ARG A 70 15.65 -2.84 1.89
N ASP A 71 16.06 -1.64 1.48
CA ASP A 71 16.46 -0.58 2.41
C ASP A 71 15.27 -0.05 3.22
N LEU A 72 14.08 0.08 2.58
CA LEU A 72 12.83 0.42 3.26
C LEU A 72 12.44 -0.66 4.28
N ALA A 73 12.52 -1.95 3.91
CA ALA A 73 12.22 -3.05 4.82
C ALA A 73 13.18 -3.09 6.04
N ARG A 74 14.45 -2.75 5.84
CA ARG A 74 15.41 -2.61 6.95
C ARG A 74 15.06 -1.42 7.84
N ALA A 75 14.73 -0.27 7.23
CA ALA A 75 14.35 0.93 7.98
C ALA A 75 13.09 0.70 8.82
N ASP A 76 12.12 -0.05 8.28
CA ASP A 76 10.89 -0.45 9.00
C ASP A 76 11.22 -1.34 10.20
N LYS A 77 12.02 -2.39 9.98
CA LYS A 77 12.46 -3.30 11.04
C LYS A 77 13.21 -2.58 12.17
N ASP A 78 14.00 -1.56 11.83
CA ASP A 78 14.77 -0.74 12.78
C ASP A 78 13.91 0.37 13.43
N GLY A 79 12.61 0.47 13.11
CA GLY A 79 11.71 1.52 13.61
C GLY A 79 12.04 2.93 13.09
N ARG A 80 12.81 3.03 11.99
CA ARG A 80 13.22 4.30 11.36
C ARG A 80 12.29 4.74 10.21
N LEU A 81 11.33 3.89 9.82
CA LEU A 81 10.39 4.20 8.76
C LEU A 81 9.13 4.85 9.35
N VAL A 82 8.80 6.01 8.84
CA VAL A 82 7.55 6.71 9.17
C VAL A 82 6.74 6.86 7.89
N VAL A 83 5.56 6.26 7.87
CA VAL A 83 4.61 6.42 6.77
C VAL A 83 3.70 7.60 7.09
N LEU A 84 3.79 8.67 6.29
CA LEU A 84 2.95 9.84 6.44
C LEU A 84 1.59 9.61 5.77
N PRO A 85 0.47 9.99 6.41
CA PRO A 85 -0.86 9.85 5.81
C PRO A 85 -1.12 10.83 4.66
N CYS A 86 -0.28 11.86 4.53
CA CYS A 86 -0.42 12.90 3.50
C CYS A 86 0.95 13.51 3.16
N LYS A 87 0.99 14.34 2.14
CA LYS A 87 2.17 15.16 1.76
C LYS A 87 1.86 16.65 1.86
N VAL A 88 2.90 17.48 2.00
CA VAL A 88 2.77 18.95 1.93
C VAL A 88 2.24 19.36 0.55
N GLY A 89 1.33 20.32 0.51
CA GLY A 89 0.61 20.75 -0.68
C GLY A 89 -0.58 19.89 -1.07
N GLN A 90 -0.84 18.79 -0.36
CA GLN A 90 -2.01 17.93 -0.62
C GLN A 90 -3.29 18.58 -0.10
N ARG A 91 -4.36 18.47 -0.89
CA ARG A 91 -5.72 18.80 -0.45
C ARG A 91 -6.26 17.72 0.46
N VAL A 92 -6.90 18.15 1.52
CA VAL A 92 -7.54 17.29 2.52
C VAL A 92 -8.89 17.91 2.93
N PHE A 93 -9.76 17.10 3.50
CA PHE A 93 -11.10 17.49 3.93
C PHE A 93 -11.19 17.32 5.44
N ALA A 94 -11.41 18.42 6.17
CA ALA A 94 -11.36 18.43 7.62
C ALA A 94 -12.70 18.81 8.24
N LEU A 95 -13.06 18.12 9.32
CA LEU A 95 -14.13 18.49 10.22
C LEU A 95 -13.53 19.42 11.27
N LEU A 96 -13.47 20.72 10.97
CA LEU A 96 -12.91 21.75 11.84
C LEU A 96 -13.98 22.27 12.80
N ASN A 97 -13.67 22.22 14.09
CA ASN A 97 -14.54 22.72 15.18
C ASN A 97 -15.89 22.00 15.27
N THR A 98 -16.77 22.53 16.15
CA THR A 98 -18.16 22.08 16.33
C THR A 98 -19.07 22.39 15.14
N GLU A 99 -18.56 23.03 14.11
CA GLU A 99 -19.29 23.33 12.90
C GLU A 99 -19.49 22.05 12.12
N LYS A 100 -20.73 21.65 11.91
CA LYS A 100 -21.17 20.44 11.20
C LYS A 100 -20.96 20.58 9.68
N HIS A 101 -19.79 21.10 9.26
CA HIS A 101 -19.46 21.23 7.84
C HIS A 101 -18.03 20.78 7.55
N ILE A 102 -17.81 20.36 6.32
CA ILE A 102 -16.52 19.91 5.82
C ILE A 102 -15.79 21.13 5.23
N SER A 103 -14.57 21.37 5.71
CA SER A 103 -13.67 22.38 5.15
C SER A 103 -12.64 21.72 4.24
N GLU A 104 -12.54 22.20 3.01
CA GLU A 104 -11.44 21.83 2.12
C GLU A 104 -10.20 22.62 2.53
N CYS A 105 -9.11 21.92 2.81
CA CYS A 105 -7.86 22.48 3.33
C CYS A 105 -6.67 22.03 2.49
N GLU A 106 -5.57 22.76 2.59
CA GLU A 106 -4.28 22.38 2.05
C GLU A 106 -3.29 22.12 3.19
N VAL A 107 -2.52 21.04 3.09
CA VAL A 107 -1.45 20.71 4.04
C VAL A 107 -0.28 21.65 3.80
N LYS A 108 0.04 22.52 4.76
CA LYS A 108 1.15 23.48 4.66
C LYS A 108 2.45 22.95 5.23
N GLN A 109 2.37 22.19 6.31
CA GLN A 109 3.55 21.67 6.99
C GLN A 109 3.22 20.33 7.66
N ILE A 110 4.22 19.45 7.76
CA ILE A 110 4.17 18.23 8.56
C ILE A 110 5.36 18.26 9.51
N GLY A 111 5.09 18.09 10.79
CA GLY A 111 6.09 18.03 11.86
C GLY A 111 6.06 16.64 12.52
N LEU A 112 7.25 16.09 12.80
CA LEU A 112 7.44 14.86 13.55
C LEU A 112 8.13 15.22 14.87
N GLY A 113 7.44 15.02 15.97
CA GLY A 113 8.02 15.09 17.32
C GLY A 113 8.42 13.71 17.83
N ASN A 114 8.95 13.64 19.06
CA ASN A 114 9.43 12.38 19.64
C ASN A 114 8.34 11.30 19.78
N GLU A 115 7.08 11.69 19.98
CA GLU A 115 5.96 10.75 20.16
C GLU A 115 4.72 11.10 19.33
N ILE A 116 4.63 12.33 18.82
CA ILE A 116 3.43 12.84 18.18
C ILE A 116 3.79 13.56 16.89
N GLY A 117 3.25 13.07 15.77
CA GLY A 117 3.28 13.79 14.50
C GLY A 117 2.07 14.71 14.35
N PHE A 118 2.25 15.86 13.73
CA PHE A 118 1.18 16.79 13.41
C PHE A 118 1.30 17.31 11.97
N ALA A 119 0.19 17.78 11.43
CA ALA A 119 0.14 18.54 10.18
C ALA A 119 -0.51 19.89 10.44
N CYS A 120 0.02 20.96 9.84
CA CYS A 120 -0.65 22.24 9.74
C CYS A 120 -1.46 22.27 8.45
N ILE A 121 -2.76 22.51 8.55
CA ILE A 121 -3.69 22.61 7.42
C ILE A 121 -4.30 24.01 7.38
N GLU A 122 -4.46 24.57 6.18
CA GLU A 122 -5.07 25.88 5.95
C GLU A 122 -6.32 25.71 5.08
N PRO A 123 -7.51 26.20 5.52
CA PRO A 123 -8.70 26.16 4.70
C PRO A 123 -8.55 26.98 3.41
N ILE A 124 -8.98 26.42 2.30
CA ILE A 124 -8.94 27.10 1.01
C ILE A 124 -9.87 28.31 1.05
N GLY A 125 -9.30 29.47 0.77
CA GLY A 125 -10.03 30.75 0.82
C GLY A 125 -9.95 31.52 2.15
N ALA A 126 -9.40 30.91 3.21
CA ALA A 126 -9.22 31.55 4.53
C ALA A 126 -7.73 31.73 4.87
N ARG A 127 -7.01 32.50 4.04
CA ARG A 127 -5.56 32.72 4.19
C ARG A 127 -5.20 33.19 5.60
N GLY A 128 -4.13 32.59 6.14
CA GLY A 128 -3.58 32.92 7.45
C GLY A 128 -4.30 32.25 8.63
N ARG A 129 -5.25 31.35 8.40
CA ARG A 129 -5.87 30.52 9.42
C ARG A 129 -5.32 29.10 9.33
N GLU A 130 -4.30 28.81 10.09
CA GLU A 130 -3.72 27.48 10.17
C GLU A 130 -4.30 26.69 11.35
N TYR A 131 -4.55 25.42 11.13
CA TYR A 131 -4.99 24.48 12.16
C TYR A 131 -3.97 23.35 12.29
N GLY A 132 -3.49 23.14 13.52
CA GLY A 132 -2.66 21.99 13.85
C GLY A 132 -3.54 20.76 14.06
N VAL A 133 -3.32 19.72 13.29
CA VAL A 133 -4.01 18.44 13.41
C VAL A 133 -3.01 17.32 13.67
N LEU A 134 -3.32 16.40 14.57
CA LEU A 134 -2.46 15.25 14.84
C LEU A 134 -2.52 14.28 13.65
N LEU A 135 -1.39 13.65 13.28
CA LEU A 135 -1.38 12.66 12.20
C LEU A 135 -2.32 11.48 12.48
N LYS A 136 -2.51 11.10 13.74
CA LYS A 136 -3.49 10.09 14.17
C LYS A 136 -4.96 10.51 14.00
N GLY A 137 -5.21 11.78 13.68
CA GLY A 137 -6.54 12.33 13.35
C GLY A 137 -6.95 12.08 11.91
N PHE A 138 -6.03 11.67 11.05
CA PHE A 138 -6.36 11.24 9.68
C PHE A 138 -7.23 9.99 9.72
N GLY A 139 -8.29 9.97 8.90
CA GLY A 139 -9.34 8.96 8.94
C GLY A 139 -10.36 9.12 10.06
N LYS A 140 -10.26 10.17 10.91
CA LYS A 140 -11.21 10.48 12.01
C LYS A 140 -11.79 11.88 11.90
N THR A 141 -10.93 12.89 11.78
CA THR A 141 -11.30 14.30 11.68
C THR A 141 -10.73 14.97 10.44
N VAL A 142 -9.75 14.38 9.80
CA VAL A 142 -9.17 14.81 8.53
C VAL A 142 -9.13 13.63 7.58
N PHE A 143 -9.56 13.82 6.34
CA PHE A 143 -9.76 12.78 5.33
C PHE A 143 -9.06 13.16 4.03
N LEU A 144 -8.68 12.17 3.25
CA LEU A 144 -8.02 12.39 1.97
C LEU A 144 -9.01 12.64 0.84
N THR A 145 -10.25 12.19 1.01
CA THR A 145 -11.33 12.38 0.03
C THR A 145 -12.54 13.06 0.68
N ARG A 146 -13.34 13.72 -0.14
CA ARG A 146 -14.56 14.39 0.30
C ARG A 146 -15.61 13.39 0.76
N GLU A 147 -15.72 12.28 0.04
CA GLU A 147 -16.68 11.20 0.31
C GLU A 147 -16.44 10.54 1.68
N GLU A 148 -15.17 10.40 2.08
CA GLU A 148 -14.83 9.89 3.42
C GLU A 148 -15.26 10.87 4.51
N ALA A 149 -15.03 12.17 4.31
CA ALA A 149 -15.43 13.22 5.24
C ALA A 149 -16.96 13.32 5.37
N GLU A 150 -17.70 13.19 4.26
CA GLU A 150 -19.17 13.20 4.24
C GLU A 150 -19.75 12.03 5.03
N ARG A 151 -19.24 10.82 4.79
CA ARG A 151 -19.63 9.61 5.56
C ARG A 151 -19.36 9.76 7.05
N ALA A 152 -18.21 10.32 7.41
CA ALA A 152 -17.88 10.55 8.82
C ALA A 152 -18.79 11.61 9.45
N LEU A 153 -19.15 12.66 8.72
CA LEU A 153 -20.06 13.70 9.19
C LEU A 153 -21.48 13.16 9.38
N GLU A 154 -21.97 12.30 8.50
CA GLU A 154 -23.27 11.62 8.63
C GLU A 154 -23.29 10.75 9.91
N ALA A 155 -22.27 9.93 10.11
CA ALA A 155 -22.16 9.07 11.30
C ALA A 155 -22.13 9.85 12.63
N ILE A 156 -21.67 11.11 12.62
CA ILE A 156 -21.70 12.00 13.79
C ILE A 156 -23.07 12.60 14.04
N LYS A 157 -23.89 12.79 12.98
CA LYS A 157 -25.25 13.36 13.12
C LYS A 157 -26.25 12.34 13.64
N ASP A 158 -26.00 11.06 13.43
CA ASP A 158 -26.88 9.95 13.81
C ASP A 158 -26.66 9.48 15.27
N ASN A 159 -25.65 10.03 15.97
CA ASN A 159 -25.33 9.79 17.38
C ASN A 159 -25.66 11.00 18.25
#